data_098d0ab0f74cd1052eb40387312ecc10
#
_entry.id   098d0ab0f74cd1052eb40387312ecc10
#
_cell.length_a   1.000
_cell.length_b   1.000
_cell.length_c   1.000
_cell.angle_alpha   90.00
_cell.angle_beta   90.00
_cell.angle_gamma   90.00
#
_symmetry.space_group_name_H-M   'P 1'
#
loop_
_entity.id
_entity.type
_entity.pdbx_description
1 polymer ?
#
loop_
_entity_poly.entity_id
_entity_poly.type
_entity_poly.pdbx_seq_one_letter_code
_entity_poly.pdbx_strand_id
1 'polypeptide(L)' 'MIRLRHIQYFVTAAEQGSFRKAATLLNIQESAVSRRIRDLEDRLGASLVHRHSGGVSLT' A
#
# COMPACT_ATOMS: atom_id res chain seq x y z
N MET A 1 -13.87 -0.06 9.49
CA MET A 1 -13.75 -1.50 9.21
C MET A 1 -12.75 -1.73 8.07
N ILE A 2 -11.83 -2.67 8.24
CA ILE A 2 -10.84 -2.99 7.22
C ILE A 2 -11.50 -3.79 6.11
N ARG A 3 -11.32 -3.32 4.88
CA ARG A 3 -11.90 -3.99 3.71
C ARG A 3 -10.85 -4.86 3.03
N LEU A 4 -11.30 -5.88 2.31
CA LEU A 4 -10.43 -6.74 1.54
C LEU A 4 -9.56 -5.93 0.58
N ARG A 5 -10.09 -4.86 0.00
CA ARG A 5 -9.33 -3.99 -0.91
C ARG A 5 -8.08 -3.40 -0.26
N HIS A 6 -8.18 -3.00 1.01
CA HIS A 6 -7.03 -2.45 1.74
C HIS A 6 -5.91 -3.49 1.81
N ILE A 7 -6.27 -4.73 2.10
CA ILE A 7 -5.31 -5.83 2.21
C ILE A 7 -4.70 -6.14 0.84
N GLN A 8 -5.53 -6.17 -0.21
CA GLN A 8 -5.05 -6.42 -1.58
C GLN A 8 -4.06 -5.35 -2.02
N TYR A 9 -4.36 -4.09 -1.75
CA TYR A 9 -3.48 -2.98 -2.11
C TYR A 9 -2.15 -3.07 -1.35
N PHE A 10 -2.22 -3.39 -0.07
CA PHE A 10 -1.03 -3.55 0.75
C PHE A 10 -0.15 -4.69 0.23
N VAL A 11 -0.74 -5.86 -0.02
CA VAL A 11 0.01 -7.03 -0.50
C VAL A 11 0.64 -6.72 -1.85
N THR A 12 -0.10 -6.12 -2.77
CA THR A 12 0.41 -5.78 -4.10
C THR A 12 1.57 -4.79 -3.99
N ALA A 13 1.44 -3.76 -3.16
CA ALA A 13 2.49 -2.77 -2.98
C ALA A 13 3.74 -3.41 -2.39
N ALA A 14 3.58 -4.30 -1.42
CA ALA A 14 4.70 -5.00 -0.79
C ALA A 14 5.41 -5.91 -1.79
N GLU A 15 4.66 -6.65 -2.59
CA GLU A 15 5.22 -7.55 -3.59
C GLU A 15 5.98 -6.79 -4.68
N GLN A 16 5.43 -5.65 -5.11
CA GLN A 16 6.05 -4.85 -6.16
C GLN A 16 7.19 -3.97 -5.62
N GLY A 17 7.21 -3.74 -4.31
CA GLY A 17 8.19 -2.84 -3.71
C GLY A 17 8.01 -1.39 -4.13
N SER A 18 6.83 -1.02 -4.63
CA SER A 18 6.56 0.31 -5.16
C SER A 18 5.05 0.54 -5.26
N PHE A 19 4.61 1.70 -4.79
CA PHE A 19 3.22 2.12 -4.94
C PHE A 19 2.87 2.37 -6.41
N ARG A 20 3.84 2.90 -7.16
CA ARG A 20 3.64 3.19 -8.57
C ARG A 20 3.37 1.93 -9.38
N LYS A 21 4.21 0.91 -9.18
CA LYS A 21 4.02 -0.38 -9.87
C LYS A 21 2.74 -1.05 -9.44
N ALA A 22 2.42 -0.99 -8.15
CA ALA A 22 1.18 -1.54 -7.64
C ALA A 22 -0.04 -0.87 -8.27
N ALA A 23 -0.01 0.46 -8.38
CA ALA A 23 -1.09 1.23 -9.01
C ALA A 23 -1.30 0.81 -10.46
N THR A 24 -0.21 0.60 -11.19
CA THR A 24 -0.27 0.15 -12.58
C THR A 24 -0.95 -1.21 -12.68
N LEU A 25 -0.56 -2.16 -11.83
CA LEU A 25 -1.14 -3.50 -11.82
C LEU A 25 -2.61 -3.48 -11.41
N LEU A 26 -2.97 -2.62 -10.48
CA LEU A 26 -4.34 -2.51 -9.98
C LEU A 26 -5.21 -1.62 -10.86
N ASN A 27 -4.60 -0.96 -11.84
CA ASN A 27 -5.29 -0.04 -12.76
C ASN A 27 -5.97 1.10 -12.01
N ILE A 28 -5.25 1.69 -11.06
CA ILE A 28 -5.72 2.84 -10.25
C ILE A 28 -4.57 3.84 -10.13
N GLN A 29 -4.85 4.99 -9.55
CA GLN A 29 -3.84 6.02 -9.34
C GLN A 29 -2.94 5.66 -8.14
N GLU A 30 -1.68 6.07 -8.21
CA GLU A 30 -0.72 5.86 -7.13
C GLU A 30 -1.21 6.46 -5.82
N SER A 31 -1.80 7.64 -5.87
CA SER A 31 -2.34 8.31 -4.68
C SER A 31 -3.44 7.48 -4.02
N ALA A 32 -4.20 6.73 -4.81
CA ALA A 32 -5.25 5.86 -4.26
C ALA A 32 -4.63 4.69 -3.49
N VAL A 33 -3.57 4.09 -4.03
CA VAL A 33 -2.86 3.00 -3.34
C VAL A 33 -2.31 3.50 -2.01
N SER A 34 -1.61 4.63 -2.02
CA SER A 34 -1.01 5.22 -0.83
C SER A 34 -2.07 5.51 0.23
N ARG A 35 -3.19 6.09 -0.18
CA ARG A 35 -4.28 6.43 0.73
C ARG A 35 -4.89 5.18 1.37
N ARG A 36 -5.11 4.13 0.58
CA ARG A 36 -5.70 2.90 1.09
C ARG A 36 -4.79 2.21 2.11
N ILE A 37 -3.50 2.21 1.84
CA ILE A 37 -2.53 1.59 2.75
C ILE A 37 -2.42 2.42 4.03
N ARG A 38 -2.40 3.75 3.92
CA ARG A 38 -2.36 4.62 5.08
C ARG A 38 -3.61 4.44 5.95
N ASP A 39 -4.78 4.31 5.32
CA ASP A 39 -6.03 4.06 6.02
C ASP A 39 -5.98 2.73 6.77
N LEU A 40 -5.40 1.70 6.15
CA LEU A 40 -5.21 0.40 6.81
C LEU A 40 -4.29 0.54 8.02
N GLU A 41 -3.17 1.25 7.87
CA GLU A 41 -2.24 1.49 8.96
C GLU A 41 -2.91 2.22 10.13
N ASP A 42 -3.73 3.22 9.82
CA ASP A 42 -4.46 3.98 10.83
C ASP A 42 -5.42 3.08 11.61
N ARG A 43 -6.11 2.19 10.92
CA ARG A 43 -7.07 1.29 11.56
C ARG A 43 -6.39 0.25 12.43
N LEU A 44 -5.21 -0.17 12.05
CA LEU A 44 -4.42 -1.13 12.82
C LEU A 44 -3.58 -0.48 13.91
N GLY A 45 -3.40 0.83 13.83
CA GLY A 45 -2.56 1.56 14.76
C GLY A 45 -1.08 1.22 14.63
N ALA A 46 -0.64 0.81 13.44
CA ALA A 46 0.73 0.40 13.21
C ALA A 46 1.16 0.67 11.79
N SER A 47 2.46 0.93 11.60
CA SER A 47 3.04 1.06 10.26
C SER A 47 3.30 -0.31 9.68
N LEU A 48 2.82 -0.54 8.45
CA LEU A 48 2.98 -1.81 7.76
C LEU A 48 4.06 -1.75 6.68
N VAL A 49 4.32 -0.56 6.15
CA VAL A 49 5.31 -0.39 5.10
C VAL A 49 6.32 0.68 5.51
N HIS A 50 7.52 0.50 5.03
CA HIS A 50 8.61 1.46 5.19
C HIS A 50 8.83 2.14 3.84
N ARG A 51 8.62 3.45 3.80
CA ARG A 51 8.77 4.25 2.57
C ARG A 51 10.20 4.78 2.50
N HIS A 52 10.82 4.61 1.34
CA HIS A 52 12.19 5.08 1.12
C HIS A 52 12.38 5.46 -0.35
N SER A 53 13.52 6.04 -0.69
CA SER A 53 13.78 6.55 -2.04
C SER A 53 13.73 5.45 -3.10
N GLY A 54 14.01 4.21 -2.74
CA GLY A 54 13.95 3.09 -3.66
C GLY A 54 12.57 2.45 -3.79
N GLY A 55 11.56 2.99 -3.09
CA GLY A 55 10.20 2.47 -3.12
C GLY A 55 9.64 2.19 -1.73
N VAL A 56 9.00 1.05 -1.56
CA VAL A 56 8.44 0.63 -0.28
C VAL A 56 8.84 -0.79 0.04
N SER A 57 8.94 -1.10 1.32
CA SER A 57 9.22 -2.44 1.81
C SER A 57 8.39 -2.70 3.06
N LEU A 58 8.26 -3.96 3.44
CA LEU A 58 7.58 -4.32 4.69
C LEU A 58 8.41 -3.86 5.89
N THR A 59 7.71 -3.41 6.92
CA THR A 59 8.37 -3.07 8.18
C THR A 59 8.84 -4.30 8.93
#